data_88d6ca2eebe71920154e59d87b353277
#
_entry.id   88d6ca2eebe71920154e59d87b353277
#
_cell.length_a   1.000
_cell.length_b   1.000
_cell.length_c   1.000
_cell.angle_alpha   90.00
_cell.angle_beta   90.00
_cell.angle_gamma   90.00
#
_symmetry.space_group_name_H-M   'P 1'
#
loop_
_entity.id
_entity.type
_entity.pdbx_description
1 polymer ?
#
loop_
_entity_poly.entity_id
_entity_poly.type
_entity_poly.pdbx_seq_one_letter_code
_entity_poly.pdbx_strand_id
1 'polypeptide(L)'
;MDFKTFETIITKKFLSLTNKQLEQFKAIESLYREWNEKINVISRKDTEGIFSHHLLHSLSIAGYAQNRLSGKEILDVGTGGGFPGIPLAILYPESRFTLCDSIGKKTLVARSIAESLGLENVTVVQARAESLPGEFDFVVSRAVASLEDFLPWVKGKYRESVLLLKGGDINPEIAAACGRFRLSPGSIRSWKVQSWLQAEDFPGASAEDYAWFQEKFVIEL
;
A
#
# COMPACT_ATOMS: atom_id res chain seq x y z
N MET A 1 -7.75 14.31 7.34
CA MET A 1 -7.57 14.95 5.98
C MET A 1 -8.82 14.77 5.16
N ASP A 2 -9.29 15.81 4.48
CA ASP A 2 -10.38 15.74 3.51
C ASP A 2 -9.87 15.40 2.09
N PHE A 3 -10.81 15.08 1.18
CA PHE A 3 -10.46 14.75 -0.21
C PHE A 3 -9.75 15.91 -0.94
N LYS A 4 -10.15 17.16 -0.70
CA LYS A 4 -9.56 18.32 -1.38
C LYS A 4 -8.07 18.49 -1.05
N THR A 5 -7.72 18.30 0.22
CA THR A 5 -6.31 18.32 0.66
C THR A 5 -5.54 17.15 0.05
N PHE A 6 -6.11 15.94 0.10
CA PHE A 6 -5.52 14.75 -0.54
C PHE A 6 -5.28 14.96 -2.04
N GLU A 7 -6.30 15.44 -2.77
CA GLU A 7 -6.23 15.74 -4.20
C GLU A 7 -5.09 16.74 -4.51
N THR A 8 -4.99 17.81 -3.71
CA THR A 8 -3.92 18.79 -3.86
C THR A 8 -2.53 18.16 -3.70
N ILE A 9 -2.36 17.27 -2.71
CA ILE A 9 -1.10 16.57 -2.49
C ILE A 9 -0.77 15.66 -3.67
N ILE A 10 -1.70 14.79 -4.06
CA ILE A 10 -1.41 13.79 -5.09
C ILE A 10 -1.21 14.39 -6.48
N THR A 11 -1.91 15.47 -6.83
CA THR A 11 -1.72 16.17 -8.10
C THR A 11 -0.38 16.90 -8.16
N LYS A 12 0.12 17.39 -7.04
CA LYS A 12 1.49 17.94 -6.92
C LYS A 12 2.56 16.86 -7.04
N LYS A 13 2.32 15.67 -6.47
CA LYS A 13 3.30 14.57 -6.43
C LYS A 13 3.28 13.69 -7.69
N PHE A 14 2.16 13.58 -8.38
CA PHE A 14 1.96 12.75 -9.57
C PHE A 14 1.38 13.61 -10.70
N LEU A 15 2.26 14.17 -11.53
CA LEU A 15 1.89 15.18 -12.55
C LEU A 15 1.01 14.66 -13.70
N SER A 16 0.86 13.33 -13.85
CA SER A 16 0.13 12.71 -14.96
C SER A 16 -1.22 12.11 -14.57
N LEU A 17 -1.77 12.46 -13.39
CA LEU A 17 -3.07 11.96 -12.95
C LEU A 17 -4.18 12.43 -13.90
N THR A 18 -5.00 11.46 -14.32
CA THR A 18 -6.19 11.70 -15.13
C THR A 18 -7.40 12.02 -14.26
N ASN A 19 -8.42 12.67 -14.85
CA ASN A 19 -9.69 12.91 -14.16
C ASN A 19 -10.34 11.60 -13.69
N LYS A 20 -10.23 10.51 -14.47
CA LYS A 20 -10.75 9.18 -14.09
C LYS A 20 -10.11 8.70 -12.79
N GLN A 21 -8.80 8.81 -12.65
CA GLN A 21 -8.08 8.41 -11.43
C GLN A 21 -8.49 9.27 -10.22
N LEU A 22 -8.66 10.58 -10.40
CA LEU A 22 -9.14 11.47 -9.33
C LEU A 22 -10.54 11.09 -8.85
N GLU A 23 -11.47 10.81 -9.78
CA GLU A 23 -12.81 10.33 -9.43
C GLU A 23 -12.77 8.97 -8.73
N GLN A 24 -11.89 8.05 -9.14
CA GLN A 24 -11.67 6.77 -8.47
C GLN A 24 -11.18 6.97 -7.03
N PHE A 25 -10.19 7.83 -6.81
CA PHE A 25 -9.71 8.16 -5.45
C PHE A 25 -10.80 8.79 -4.59
N LYS A 26 -11.61 9.68 -5.16
CA LYS A 26 -12.73 10.33 -4.47
C LYS A 26 -13.79 9.34 -4.01
N ALA A 27 -14.12 8.37 -4.86
CA ALA A 27 -15.15 7.37 -4.56
C ALA A 27 -14.75 6.39 -3.44
N ILE A 28 -13.46 6.24 -3.17
CA ILE A 28 -12.94 5.29 -2.16
C ILE A 28 -13.58 5.52 -0.79
N GLU A 29 -13.69 6.76 -0.32
CA GLU A 29 -14.21 7.05 1.02
C GLU A 29 -15.61 6.49 1.23
N SER A 30 -16.53 6.77 0.31
CA SER A 30 -17.92 6.30 0.40
C SER A 30 -18.01 4.77 0.31
N LEU A 31 -17.24 4.16 -0.58
CA LEU A 31 -17.21 2.71 -0.76
C LEU A 31 -16.71 1.98 0.49
N TYR A 32 -15.59 2.44 1.09
CA TYR A 32 -15.10 1.80 2.31
C TYR A 32 -15.97 2.10 3.52
N ARG A 33 -16.63 3.26 3.59
CA ARG A 33 -17.59 3.56 4.64
C ARG A 33 -18.77 2.60 4.60
N GLU A 34 -19.36 2.37 3.42
CA GLU A 34 -20.45 1.42 3.24
C GLU A 34 -20.05 -0.03 3.60
N TRP A 35 -18.87 -0.47 3.17
CA TRP A 35 -18.38 -1.81 3.49
C TRP A 35 -18.01 -1.97 4.96
N ASN A 36 -17.50 -0.92 5.60
CA ASN A 36 -17.11 -0.97 7.00
C ASN A 36 -18.29 -1.06 7.96
N GLU A 37 -19.48 -0.64 7.53
CA GLU A 37 -20.73 -0.89 8.25
C GLU A 37 -21.10 -2.38 8.28
N LYS A 38 -20.74 -3.13 7.24
CA LYS A 38 -21.06 -4.56 7.08
C LYS A 38 -19.92 -5.46 7.59
N ILE A 39 -18.70 -5.10 7.28
CA ILE A 39 -17.48 -5.87 7.59
C ILE A 39 -16.39 -4.90 8.05
N ASN A 40 -15.92 -5.09 9.28
CA ASN A 40 -14.88 -4.23 9.86
C ASN A 40 -13.51 -4.51 9.20
N VAL A 41 -13.21 -3.88 8.06
CA VAL A 41 -11.94 -4.02 7.31
C VAL A 41 -10.95 -2.92 7.64
N ILE A 42 -11.45 -1.75 8.04
CA ILE A 42 -10.69 -0.61 8.56
C ILE A 42 -11.19 -0.35 9.98
N SER A 43 -10.31 -0.06 10.92
CA SER A 43 -10.77 0.29 12.26
C SER A 43 -11.69 1.51 12.22
N ARG A 44 -12.68 1.58 13.10
CA ARG A 44 -13.61 2.72 13.12
C ARG A 44 -12.90 4.06 13.31
N LYS A 45 -11.78 4.07 14.05
CA LYS A 45 -10.93 5.25 14.22
C LYS A 45 -10.18 5.65 12.95
N ASP A 46 -9.84 4.68 12.08
CA ASP A 46 -9.09 4.92 10.85
C ASP A 46 -9.98 5.26 9.65
N THR A 47 -11.30 5.09 9.77
CA THR A 47 -12.24 5.46 8.69
C THR A 47 -12.19 6.96 8.40
N GLU A 48 -12.00 7.79 9.43
CA GLU A 48 -11.82 9.25 9.29
C GLU A 48 -10.46 9.61 8.67
N GLY A 49 -9.47 8.74 8.79
CA GLY A 49 -8.12 8.88 8.24
C GLY A 49 -7.91 8.20 6.89
N ILE A 50 -8.96 7.88 6.13
CA ILE A 50 -8.83 7.08 4.91
C ILE A 50 -7.89 7.71 3.88
N PHE A 51 -7.95 9.02 3.69
CA PHE A 51 -7.10 9.72 2.73
C PHE A 51 -5.64 9.80 3.19
N SER A 52 -5.38 10.01 4.48
CA SER A 52 -4.01 10.09 5.02
C SER A 52 -3.44 8.71 5.35
N HIS A 53 -4.08 7.97 6.26
CA HIS A 53 -3.53 6.75 6.84
C HIS A 53 -3.61 5.54 5.92
N HIS A 54 -4.50 5.57 4.93
CA HIS A 54 -4.64 4.46 3.99
C HIS A 54 -4.19 4.83 2.58
N LEU A 55 -4.78 5.84 1.94
CA LEU A 55 -4.47 6.17 0.55
C LEU A 55 -3.08 6.76 0.41
N LEU A 56 -2.79 7.88 1.07
CA LEU A 56 -1.51 8.57 0.94
C LEU A 56 -0.35 7.70 1.43
N HIS A 57 -0.57 6.92 2.51
CA HIS A 57 0.40 5.95 2.98
C HIS A 57 0.68 4.86 1.93
N SER A 58 -0.35 4.31 1.28
CA SER A 58 -0.17 3.34 0.19
C SER A 58 0.60 3.94 -0.99
N LEU A 59 0.26 5.17 -1.37
CA LEU A 59 0.91 5.90 -2.46
C LEU A 59 2.37 6.29 -2.15
N SER A 60 2.80 6.24 -0.88
CA SER A 60 4.21 6.46 -0.55
C SER A 60 5.14 5.38 -1.13
N ILE A 61 4.62 4.17 -1.41
CA ILE A 61 5.35 3.16 -2.21
C ILE A 61 5.67 3.72 -3.60
N ALA A 62 4.69 4.36 -4.26
CA ALA A 62 4.91 4.99 -5.56
C ALA A 62 5.85 6.19 -5.48
N GLY A 63 5.78 6.97 -4.40
CA GLY A 63 6.73 8.06 -4.12
C GLY A 63 8.17 7.57 -4.02
N TYR A 64 8.39 6.40 -3.44
CA TYR A 64 9.70 5.74 -3.37
C TYR A 64 10.10 5.08 -4.69
N ALA A 65 9.23 4.23 -5.22
CA ALA A 65 9.52 3.41 -6.40
C ALA A 65 9.50 4.20 -7.71
N GLN A 66 8.83 5.38 -7.72
CA GLN A 66 8.64 6.18 -8.92
C GLN A 66 8.05 5.33 -10.08
N ASN A 67 8.59 5.43 -11.27
CA ASN A 67 8.08 4.71 -12.45
C ASN A 67 8.44 3.22 -12.48
N ARG A 68 9.15 2.68 -11.49
CA ARG A 68 9.57 1.27 -11.46
C ARG A 68 8.40 0.29 -11.46
N LEU A 69 7.24 0.71 -10.97
CA LEU A 69 6.04 -0.13 -10.91
C LEU A 69 5.22 -0.10 -12.21
N SER A 70 5.49 0.83 -13.13
CA SER A 70 4.74 1.00 -14.39
C SER A 70 4.92 -0.20 -15.32
N GLY A 71 3.81 -0.76 -15.82
CA GLY A 71 3.79 -1.93 -16.70
C GLY A 71 4.20 -3.26 -16.05
N LYS A 72 4.23 -3.34 -14.72
CA LYS A 72 4.72 -4.49 -13.94
C LYS A 72 3.60 -5.39 -13.43
N GLU A 73 3.98 -6.63 -13.10
CA GLU A 73 3.15 -7.58 -12.37
C GLU A 73 3.46 -7.47 -10.86
N ILE A 74 2.46 -7.10 -10.07
CA ILE A 74 2.63 -6.76 -8.66
C ILE A 74 1.72 -7.64 -7.80
N LEU A 75 2.31 -8.28 -6.79
CA LEU A 75 1.60 -9.04 -5.78
C LEU A 75 1.45 -8.20 -4.50
N ASP A 76 0.21 -7.95 -4.07
CA ASP A 76 -0.07 -7.37 -2.75
C ASP A 76 -0.39 -8.49 -1.75
N VAL A 77 0.52 -8.73 -0.82
CA VAL A 77 0.41 -9.81 0.18
C VAL A 77 -0.21 -9.30 1.46
N GLY A 78 -1.29 -9.96 1.87
CA GLY A 78 -2.08 -9.54 3.02
C GLY A 78 -2.81 -8.23 2.76
N THR A 79 -3.36 -8.10 1.56
CA THR A 79 -4.02 -6.88 1.07
C THR A 79 -5.14 -6.36 1.99
N GLY A 80 -5.70 -7.23 2.83
CA GLY A 80 -6.85 -6.87 3.65
C GLY A 80 -8.03 -6.41 2.80
N GLY A 81 -8.51 -5.22 3.07
CA GLY A 81 -9.56 -4.60 2.26
C GLY A 81 -9.05 -3.99 0.94
N GLY A 82 -7.79 -4.22 0.53
CA GLY A 82 -7.26 -3.73 -0.74
C GLY A 82 -6.11 -2.71 -0.61
N PHE A 83 -5.42 -2.65 0.54
CA PHE A 83 -4.31 -1.72 0.77
C PHE A 83 -2.98 -2.45 0.94
N PRO A 84 -1.93 -2.06 0.20
CA PRO A 84 -1.81 -0.88 -0.65
C PRO A 84 -2.25 -1.08 -2.12
N GLY A 85 -2.68 -2.27 -2.52
CA GLY A 85 -2.87 -2.66 -3.91
C GLY A 85 -3.86 -1.80 -4.69
N ILE A 86 -5.06 -1.49 -4.14
CA ILE A 86 -6.08 -0.68 -4.84
C ILE A 86 -5.58 0.74 -5.15
N PRO A 87 -5.03 1.51 -4.19
CA PRO A 87 -4.46 2.83 -4.50
C PRO A 87 -3.36 2.79 -5.57
N LEU A 88 -2.49 1.78 -5.52
CA LEU A 88 -1.44 1.61 -6.52
C LEU A 88 -2.01 1.21 -7.89
N ALA A 89 -3.05 0.38 -7.93
CA ALA A 89 -3.71 -0.02 -9.18
C ALA A 89 -4.43 1.15 -9.87
N ILE A 90 -4.99 2.08 -9.08
CA ILE A 90 -5.52 3.34 -9.63
C ILE A 90 -4.41 4.18 -10.25
N LEU A 91 -3.25 4.29 -9.56
CA LEU A 91 -2.15 5.12 -10.02
C LEU A 91 -1.44 4.54 -11.25
N TYR A 92 -1.32 3.21 -11.35
CA TYR A 92 -0.64 2.49 -12.43
C TYR A 92 -1.61 1.59 -13.22
N PRO A 93 -2.49 2.16 -14.05
CA PRO A 93 -3.52 1.39 -14.78
C PRO A 93 -2.94 0.40 -15.80
N GLU A 94 -1.69 0.60 -16.24
CA GLU A 94 -0.96 -0.29 -17.15
C GLU A 94 -0.29 -1.47 -16.44
N SER A 95 -0.23 -1.47 -15.10
CA SER A 95 0.35 -2.55 -14.29
C SER A 95 -0.74 -3.52 -13.85
N ARG A 96 -0.40 -4.78 -13.61
CA ARG A 96 -1.33 -5.81 -13.14
C ARG A 96 -1.11 -6.07 -11.66
N PHE A 97 -2.19 -6.05 -10.90
CA PHE A 97 -2.16 -6.26 -9.47
C PHE A 97 -2.89 -7.55 -9.09
N THR A 98 -2.20 -8.44 -8.38
CA THR A 98 -2.81 -9.58 -7.71
C THR A 98 -2.87 -9.28 -6.22
N LEU A 99 -4.09 -9.09 -5.69
CA LEU A 99 -4.34 -8.80 -4.29
C LEU A 99 -4.64 -10.12 -3.56
N CYS A 100 -3.81 -10.49 -2.60
CA CYS A 100 -3.88 -11.77 -1.90
C CYS A 100 -4.11 -11.56 -0.40
N ASP A 101 -5.12 -12.25 0.15
CA ASP A 101 -5.33 -12.37 1.59
C ASP A 101 -5.94 -13.74 1.90
N SER A 102 -5.59 -14.34 3.03
CA SER A 102 -6.15 -15.63 3.46
C SER A 102 -7.58 -15.53 4.02
N ILE A 103 -8.02 -14.33 4.37
CA ILE A 103 -9.30 -14.06 5.02
C ILE A 103 -10.36 -13.68 3.98
N GLY A 104 -11.30 -14.61 3.69
CA GLY A 104 -12.32 -14.44 2.65
C GLY A 104 -13.19 -13.18 2.79
N LYS A 105 -13.52 -12.77 4.02
CA LYS A 105 -14.27 -11.52 4.25
C LYS A 105 -13.53 -10.29 3.74
N LYS A 106 -12.20 -10.26 3.89
CA LYS A 106 -11.36 -9.15 3.44
C LYS A 106 -11.24 -9.14 1.92
N THR A 107 -10.99 -10.30 1.32
CA THR A 107 -10.91 -10.42 -0.16
C THR A 107 -12.24 -10.10 -0.84
N LEU A 108 -13.37 -10.39 -0.19
CA LEU A 108 -14.70 -9.99 -0.69
C LEU A 108 -14.78 -8.46 -0.80
N VAL A 109 -14.35 -7.73 0.24
CA VAL A 109 -14.36 -6.26 0.24
C VAL A 109 -13.42 -5.73 -0.83
N ALA A 110 -12.16 -6.20 -0.87
CA ALA A 110 -11.19 -5.74 -1.87
C ALA A 110 -11.70 -5.93 -3.30
N ARG A 111 -12.34 -7.08 -3.59
CA ARG A 111 -12.96 -7.37 -4.89
C ARG A 111 -14.08 -6.40 -5.22
N SER A 112 -15.04 -6.22 -4.31
CA SER A 112 -16.16 -5.31 -4.52
C SER A 112 -15.72 -3.87 -4.73
N ILE A 113 -14.71 -3.41 -4.00
CA ILE A 113 -14.14 -2.07 -4.19
C ILE A 113 -13.49 -1.96 -5.57
N ALA A 114 -12.67 -2.94 -5.98
CA ALA A 114 -12.02 -2.94 -7.29
C ALA A 114 -13.05 -2.93 -8.43
N GLU A 115 -14.10 -3.75 -8.33
CA GLU A 115 -15.21 -3.80 -9.28
C GLU A 115 -15.99 -2.47 -9.34
N SER A 116 -16.32 -1.90 -8.18
CA SER A 116 -17.04 -0.61 -8.09
C SER A 116 -16.24 0.56 -8.69
N LEU A 117 -14.91 0.51 -8.59
CA LEU A 117 -13.99 1.49 -9.17
C LEU A 117 -13.68 1.21 -10.66
N GLY A 118 -14.15 0.10 -11.23
CA GLY A 118 -13.86 -0.30 -12.60
C GLY A 118 -12.37 -0.56 -12.85
N LEU A 119 -11.68 -1.20 -11.89
CA LEU A 119 -10.26 -1.55 -12.00
C LEU A 119 -10.10 -2.88 -12.73
N GLU A 120 -9.89 -2.84 -14.04
CA GLU A 120 -9.70 -4.01 -14.89
C GLU A 120 -8.32 -4.66 -14.70
N ASN A 121 -7.39 -3.95 -14.07
CA ASN A 121 -6.02 -4.37 -13.83
C ASN A 121 -5.82 -5.03 -12.44
N VAL A 122 -6.91 -5.37 -11.73
CA VAL A 122 -6.89 -5.97 -10.40
C VAL A 122 -7.50 -7.37 -10.42
N THR A 123 -6.77 -8.34 -9.89
CA THR A 123 -7.26 -9.69 -9.60
C THR A 123 -7.17 -9.93 -8.10
N VAL A 124 -8.29 -10.33 -7.46
CA VAL A 124 -8.32 -10.62 -6.02
C VAL A 124 -8.39 -12.11 -5.76
N VAL A 125 -7.45 -12.64 -4.98
CA VAL A 125 -7.30 -14.06 -4.68
C VAL A 125 -7.37 -14.32 -3.18
N GLN A 126 -8.25 -15.23 -2.77
CA GLN A 126 -8.26 -15.73 -1.40
C GLN A 126 -7.28 -16.90 -1.30
N ALA A 127 -6.08 -16.64 -0.82
CA ALA A 127 -5.03 -17.64 -0.65
C ALA A 127 -3.98 -17.18 0.38
N ARG A 128 -3.11 -18.10 0.79
CA ARG A 128 -1.83 -17.73 1.39
C ARG A 128 -0.82 -17.43 0.29
N ALA A 129 0.05 -16.44 0.50
CA ALA A 129 1.01 -16.01 -0.52
C ALA A 129 1.92 -17.16 -0.99
N GLU A 130 2.34 -18.03 -0.06
CA GLU A 130 3.20 -19.17 -0.34
C GLU A 130 2.60 -20.16 -1.35
N SER A 131 1.26 -20.25 -1.37
CA SER A 131 0.52 -21.19 -2.25
C SER A 131 0.25 -20.65 -3.66
N LEU A 132 0.49 -19.37 -3.90
CA LEU A 132 0.28 -18.77 -5.23
C LEU A 132 1.33 -19.30 -6.20
N PRO A 133 0.94 -19.66 -7.43
CA PRO A 133 1.89 -20.03 -8.48
C PRO A 133 2.57 -18.80 -9.07
N GLY A 134 3.75 -19.00 -9.65
CA GLY A 134 4.44 -17.99 -10.44
C GLY A 134 5.25 -16.98 -9.62
N GLU A 135 5.82 -16.05 -10.33
CA GLU A 135 6.61 -14.94 -9.84
C GLU A 135 6.03 -13.63 -10.37
N PHE A 136 6.15 -12.58 -9.57
CA PHE A 136 5.75 -11.22 -9.88
C PHE A 136 6.99 -10.35 -10.05
N ASP A 137 6.87 -9.17 -10.63
CA ASP A 137 8.01 -8.26 -10.67
C ASP A 137 8.27 -7.69 -9.27
N PHE A 138 7.20 -7.26 -8.60
CA PHE A 138 7.27 -6.72 -7.25
C PHE A 138 6.29 -7.42 -6.32
N VAL A 139 6.68 -7.49 -5.05
CA VAL A 139 5.76 -7.75 -3.95
C VAL A 139 5.59 -6.47 -3.15
N VAL A 140 4.36 -6.10 -2.85
CA VAL A 140 4.03 -5.01 -1.93
C VAL A 140 3.26 -5.55 -0.74
N SER A 141 3.37 -4.91 0.42
CA SER A 141 2.56 -5.27 1.58
C SER A 141 2.52 -4.14 2.61
N ARG A 142 1.50 -4.17 3.48
CA ARG A 142 1.32 -3.24 4.58
C ARG A 142 0.89 -3.95 5.86
N ALA A 143 1.64 -3.73 6.96
CA ALA A 143 1.24 -4.09 8.33
C ALA A 143 0.78 -5.56 8.53
N VAL A 144 1.44 -6.52 7.88
CA VAL A 144 1.00 -7.93 7.92
C VAL A 144 1.72 -8.73 9.01
N ALA A 145 3.06 -8.63 9.08
CA ALA A 145 3.89 -9.40 9.99
C ALA A 145 5.26 -8.73 10.19
N SER A 146 6.09 -9.30 11.06
CA SER A 146 7.51 -8.96 11.12
C SER A 146 8.22 -9.36 9.82
N LEU A 147 9.40 -8.76 9.53
CA LEU A 147 10.21 -9.16 8.38
C LEU A 147 10.61 -10.64 8.44
N GLU A 148 10.91 -11.13 9.65
CA GLU A 148 11.29 -12.54 9.86
C GLU A 148 10.18 -13.53 9.49
N ASP A 149 8.93 -13.15 9.72
CA ASP A 149 7.78 -14.00 9.40
C ASP A 149 7.33 -13.79 7.94
N PHE A 150 7.46 -12.59 7.42
CA PHE A 150 7.01 -12.22 6.09
C PHE A 150 7.91 -12.78 4.96
N LEU A 151 9.23 -12.70 5.13
CA LEU A 151 10.18 -13.10 4.08
C LEU A 151 10.02 -14.55 3.61
N PRO A 152 9.75 -15.53 4.48
CA PRO A 152 9.44 -16.89 4.05
C PRO A 152 8.22 -17.00 3.14
N TRP A 153 7.18 -16.16 3.34
CA TRP A 153 5.95 -16.21 2.54
C TRP A 153 6.16 -15.78 1.09
N VAL A 154 7.13 -14.89 0.87
CA VAL A 154 7.39 -14.29 -0.45
C VAL A 154 8.66 -14.82 -1.11
N LYS A 155 9.31 -15.81 -0.51
CA LYS A 155 10.53 -16.41 -1.07
C LYS A 155 10.24 -17.03 -2.45
N GLY A 156 10.96 -16.56 -3.48
CA GLY A 156 10.77 -17.00 -4.86
C GLY A 156 9.46 -16.49 -5.51
N LYS A 157 8.87 -15.41 -4.98
CA LYS A 157 7.65 -14.79 -5.53
C LYS A 157 7.92 -13.49 -6.28
N TYR A 158 9.12 -12.97 -6.26
CA TYR A 158 9.45 -11.71 -6.91
C TYR A 158 10.75 -11.80 -7.69
N ARG A 159 10.81 -11.05 -8.79
CA ARG A 159 11.97 -10.94 -9.68
C ARG A 159 12.83 -9.72 -9.38
N GLU A 160 12.20 -8.60 -8.97
CA GLU A 160 12.92 -7.35 -8.75
C GLU A 160 13.06 -7.02 -7.26
N SER A 161 11.95 -6.79 -6.54
CA SER A 161 12.03 -6.27 -5.18
C SER A 161 10.74 -6.50 -4.37
N VAL A 162 10.87 -6.42 -3.06
CA VAL A 162 9.78 -6.38 -2.09
C VAL A 162 9.72 -4.99 -1.49
N LEU A 163 8.55 -4.35 -1.50
CA LEU A 163 8.31 -3.01 -0.97
C LEU A 163 7.29 -3.06 0.16
N LEU A 164 7.71 -2.79 1.37
CA LEU A 164 6.88 -2.91 2.57
C LEU A 164 6.63 -1.56 3.23
N LEU A 165 5.39 -1.31 3.60
CA LEU A 165 5.03 -0.18 4.46
C LEU A 165 5.16 -0.58 5.93
N LYS A 166 6.00 0.13 6.66
CA LYS A 166 6.28 -0.10 8.08
C LYS A 166 6.13 1.20 8.87
N GLY A 167 5.98 1.06 10.19
CA GLY A 167 5.94 2.20 11.12
C GLY A 167 6.58 1.86 12.44
N GLY A 168 6.95 2.91 13.21
CA GLY A 168 7.69 2.80 14.47
C GLY A 168 9.17 2.57 14.28
N ASP A 169 9.85 2.09 15.32
CA ASP A 169 11.28 1.74 15.23
C ASP A 169 11.46 0.44 14.44
N ILE A 170 11.94 0.56 13.22
CA ILE A 170 12.17 -0.57 12.30
C ILE A 170 13.55 -1.22 12.46
N ASN A 171 14.48 -0.60 13.20
CA ASN A 171 15.85 -1.07 13.30
C ASN A 171 15.97 -2.46 13.95
N PRO A 172 15.27 -2.77 15.07
CA PRO A 172 15.31 -4.11 15.66
C PRO A 172 14.80 -5.19 14.70
N GLU A 173 13.73 -4.88 13.95
CA GLU A 173 13.12 -5.81 13.00
C GLU A 173 14.06 -6.09 11.81
N ILE A 174 14.73 -5.07 11.29
CA ILE A 174 15.73 -5.20 10.22
C ILE A 174 16.93 -6.02 10.73
N ALA A 175 17.44 -5.74 11.93
CA ALA A 175 18.57 -6.46 12.52
C ALA A 175 18.23 -7.95 12.71
N ALA A 176 17.04 -8.26 13.21
CA ALA A 176 16.57 -9.63 13.41
C ALA A 176 16.48 -10.39 12.07
N ALA A 177 15.88 -9.78 11.04
CA ALA A 177 15.78 -10.36 9.71
C ALA A 177 17.17 -10.60 9.08
N CYS A 178 18.07 -9.62 9.17
CA CYS A 178 19.45 -9.78 8.70
C CYS A 178 20.16 -10.93 9.39
N GLY A 179 20.04 -11.05 10.72
CA GLY A 179 20.63 -12.15 11.49
C GLY A 179 20.07 -13.51 11.09
N ARG A 180 18.74 -13.64 11.02
CA ARG A 180 18.05 -14.90 10.71
C ARG A 180 18.33 -15.41 9.30
N PHE A 181 18.32 -14.53 8.31
CA PHE A 181 18.47 -14.89 6.90
C PHE A 181 19.89 -14.70 6.36
N ARG A 182 20.83 -14.28 7.22
CA ARG A 182 22.23 -13.99 6.85
C ARG A 182 22.33 -13.00 5.69
N LEU A 183 21.50 -11.97 5.75
CA LEU A 183 21.51 -10.90 4.76
C LEU A 183 22.70 -9.96 5.02
N SER A 184 23.31 -9.46 3.95
CA SER A 184 24.38 -8.48 4.09
C SER A 184 23.83 -7.12 4.59
N PRO A 185 24.63 -6.34 5.34
CA PRO A 185 24.26 -4.97 5.67
C PRO A 185 23.98 -4.18 4.39
N GLY A 186 22.83 -3.50 4.33
CA GLY A 186 22.39 -2.75 3.15
C GLY A 186 21.55 -3.54 2.13
N SER A 187 21.34 -4.85 2.34
CA SER A 187 20.34 -5.61 1.56
C SER A 187 18.92 -5.15 1.82
N ILE A 188 18.67 -4.56 2.99
CA ILE A 188 17.40 -3.97 3.36
C ILE A 188 17.57 -2.45 3.40
N ARG A 189 16.89 -1.76 2.51
CA ARG A 189 16.89 -0.30 2.46
C ARG A 189 15.65 0.23 3.15
N SER A 190 15.79 1.31 3.90
CA SER A 190 14.67 2.02 4.49
C SER A 190 14.61 3.46 4.00
N TRP A 191 13.41 3.92 3.69
CA TRP A 191 13.17 5.28 3.23
C TRP A 191 12.03 5.90 4.03
N LYS A 192 12.29 7.06 4.62
CA LYS A 192 11.29 7.80 5.39
C LYS A 192 10.25 8.41 4.47
N VAL A 193 8.97 8.16 4.74
CA VAL A 193 7.86 8.74 3.96
C VAL A 193 7.90 10.26 3.95
N GLN A 194 8.37 10.89 5.04
CA GLN A 194 8.60 12.34 5.12
C GLN A 194 9.69 12.88 4.17
N SER A 195 10.49 12.03 3.52
CA SER A 195 11.36 12.47 2.44
C SER A 195 10.57 12.85 1.19
N TRP A 196 9.37 12.35 1.05
CA TRP A 196 8.46 12.62 -0.06
C TRP A 196 7.34 13.60 0.30
N LEU A 197 6.76 13.47 1.50
CA LEU A 197 5.74 14.35 2.04
C LEU A 197 6.39 15.46 2.87
N GLN A 198 6.08 16.71 2.57
CA GLN A 198 6.61 17.87 3.30
C GLN A 198 5.52 18.46 4.19
N ALA A 199 5.90 19.17 5.25
CA ALA A 199 4.95 19.81 6.17
C ALA A 199 4.01 20.79 5.45
N GLU A 200 4.51 21.52 4.47
CA GLU A 200 3.73 22.45 3.64
C GLU A 200 2.70 21.78 2.73
N ASP A 201 2.79 20.47 2.52
CA ASP A 201 1.75 19.70 1.80
C ASP A 201 0.48 19.53 2.68
N PHE A 202 0.56 19.79 3.99
CA PHE A 202 -0.50 19.56 4.98
C PHE A 202 -0.95 20.87 5.66
N PRO A 203 -1.70 21.73 4.98
CA PRO A 203 -2.14 23.01 5.56
C PRO A 203 -3.22 22.83 6.62
N GLY A 204 -3.24 23.71 7.61
CA GLY A 204 -4.31 23.84 8.60
C GLY A 204 -4.50 22.58 9.45
N ALA A 205 -5.73 22.07 9.52
CA ALA A 205 -6.10 20.92 10.36
C ALA A 205 -5.40 19.60 9.94
N SER A 206 -4.83 19.52 8.75
CA SER A 206 -4.10 18.32 8.28
C SER A 206 -2.68 18.21 8.83
N ALA A 207 -2.21 19.16 9.64
CA ALA A 207 -0.89 19.10 10.29
C ALA A 207 -0.72 17.85 11.19
N GLU A 208 -1.80 17.37 11.82
CA GLU A 208 -1.80 16.13 12.61
C GLU A 208 -1.59 14.91 11.72
N ASP A 209 -2.14 14.90 10.51
CA ASP A 209 -1.90 13.86 9.50
C ASP A 209 -0.42 13.81 9.10
N TYR A 210 0.26 14.97 8.96
CA TYR A 210 1.69 15.01 8.69
C TYR A 210 2.51 14.40 9.83
N ALA A 211 2.16 14.71 11.09
CA ALA A 211 2.83 14.14 12.26
C ALA A 211 2.73 12.60 12.28
N TRP A 212 1.61 12.04 11.83
CA TRP A 212 1.42 10.59 11.73
C TRP A 212 2.44 9.91 10.82
N PHE A 213 2.97 10.61 9.80
CA PHE A 213 3.99 10.07 8.88
C PHE A 213 5.42 10.12 9.43
N GLN A 214 5.67 10.70 10.60
CA GLN A 214 7.03 10.85 11.17
C GLN A 214 7.77 9.52 11.33
N GLU A 215 7.03 8.47 11.68
CA GLU A 215 7.58 7.12 11.88
C GLU A 215 7.06 6.15 10.82
N LYS A 216 6.89 6.61 9.58
CA LYS A 216 6.48 5.74 8.47
C LYS A 216 7.61 5.59 7.46
N PHE A 217 7.77 4.35 7.01
CA PHE A 217 8.87 3.96 6.13
C PHE A 217 8.36 3.09 4.98
N VAL A 218 9.01 3.22 3.83
CA VAL A 218 9.05 2.19 2.82
C VAL A 218 10.34 1.40 3.03
N ILE A 219 10.23 0.09 3.16
CA ILE A 219 11.38 -0.82 3.23
C ILE A 219 11.46 -1.57 1.92
N GLU A 220 12.65 -1.62 1.33
CA GLU A 220 12.95 -2.40 0.12
C GLU A 220 13.97 -3.49 0.42
N LEU A 221 13.67 -4.71 -0.10
CA LEU A 221 14.54 -5.89 -0.10
C LEU A 221 14.77 -6.37 -1.53
#